data_42d02c993a80eb1a7594d7053e40c816
#
_entry.id   42d02c993a80eb1a7594d7053e40c816
#
_cell.length_a   1.000
_cell.length_b   1.000
_cell.length_c   1.000
_cell.angle_alpha   90.00
_cell.angle_beta   90.00
_cell.angle_gamma   90.00
#
_symmetry.space_group_name_H-M   'P 1'
#
loop_
_entity.id
_entity.type
_entity.pdbx_description
1 polymer ?
#
loop_
_entity_poly.entity_id
_entity_poly.type
_entity_poly.pdbx_seq_one_letter_code
_entity_poly.pdbx_strand_id
1 'polypeptide(L)'
;GRTKIDGGQDVNLNTIYWMASMTKPVVSAAIMKLVEDGDLKLDDELSKFYPEFSDMLVAPGGSYDNTLEEAKTPITLRHLISHTSGLTYGTGVTGVGDVARQYDEFGMMFCYGPGGKTLQEHIEVLAQLPLISHPGEAWNYSVGIDVLGAVIEKVKNQKLDVYLKEAFFEPLKMNNSGFFIPPEKRNIASRIYTSLDASQITQEESSDGINWKIGPGRFYQ
;
A
#
# COMPACT_ATOMS: atom_id res chain seq x y z
N GLY A 1 19.57 -17.54 12.35
CA GLY A 1 18.63 -16.80 13.18
C GLY A 1 17.42 -17.63 13.55
N ARG A 2 16.53 -17.07 14.38
CA ARG A 2 15.32 -17.73 14.87
C ARG A 2 14.08 -16.90 14.50
N THR A 3 12.93 -17.55 14.38
CA THR A 3 11.65 -16.90 14.06
C THR A 3 11.13 -16.01 15.21
N LYS A 4 11.60 -16.24 16.42
CA LYS A 4 11.37 -15.39 17.61
C LYS A 4 12.54 -15.49 18.57
N ILE A 5 12.76 -14.46 19.37
CA ILE A 5 13.88 -14.38 20.32
C ILE A 5 13.81 -15.53 21.32
N ASP A 6 12.64 -15.76 21.91
CA ASP A 6 12.44 -16.81 22.91
C ASP A 6 11.70 -18.01 22.33
N GLY A 7 12.41 -19.14 22.22
CA GLY A 7 11.82 -20.43 21.85
C GLY A 7 11.34 -20.54 20.40
N GLY A 8 11.83 -19.69 19.49
CA GLY A 8 11.52 -19.78 18.06
C GLY A 8 12.24 -20.93 17.36
N GLN A 9 11.73 -21.30 16.19
CA GLN A 9 12.39 -22.24 15.28
C GLN A 9 13.56 -21.55 14.57
N ASP A 10 14.52 -22.33 14.08
CA ASP A 10 15.56 -21.79 13.21
C ASP A 10 14.95 -21.29 11.89
N VAL A 11 15.44 -20.13 11.45
CA VAL A 11 15.04 -19.55 10.15
C VAL A 11 15.50 -20.44 9.01
N ASN A 12 14.63 -20.70 8.06
CA ASN A 12 14.90 -21.48 6.87
C ASN A 12 14.15 -20.91 5.65
N LEU A 13 14.26 -21.56 4.50
CA LEU A 13 13.65 -21.10 3.25
C LEU A 13 12.11 -21.08 3.26
N ASN A 14 11.47 -21.73 4.24
CA ASN A 14 10.02 -21.73 4.40
C ASN A 14 9.53 -20.71 5.43
N THR A 15 10.44 -19.99 6.08
CA THR A 15 10.06 -18.97 7.07
C THR A 15 9.32 -17.83 6.39
N ILE A 16 8.16 -17.46 6.95
CA ILE A 16 7.33 -16.37 6.45
C ILE A 16 7.70 -15.09 7.20
N TYR A 17 7.90 -14.02 6.45
CA TYR A 17 8.21 -12.69 6.96
C TYR A 17 7.13 -11.70 6.55
N TRP A 18 6.93 -10.71 7.40
CA TRP A 18 6.16 -9.53 7.01
C TRP A 18 6.99 -8.66 6.06
N MET A 19 6.50 -8.52 4.83
CA MET A 19 7.25 -7.86 3.75
C MET A 19 7.04 -6.33 3.72
N ALA A 20 5.96 -5.84 4.33
CA ALA A 20 5.61 -4.41 4.32
C ALA A 20 5.77 -3.78 2.91
N SER A 21 6.55 -2.73 2.78
CA SER A 21 6.74 -2.01 1.50
C SER A 21 7.43 -2.81 0.40
N MET A 22 7.99 -3.98 0.68
CA MET A 22 8.44 -4.90 -0.37
C MET A 22 7.26 -5.49 -1.17
N THR A 23 6.03 -5.28 -0.75
CA THR A 23 4.82 -5.53 -1.55
C THR A 23 4.77 -4.64 -2.79
N LYS A 24 5.31 -3.41 -2.71
CA LYS A 24 5.25 -2.43 -3.81
C LYS A 24 5.88 -2.91 -5.11
N PRO A 25 7.08 -3.49 -5.13
CA PRO A 25 7.65 -4.11 -6.35
C PRO A 25 6.74 -5.16 -6.97
N VAL A 26 6.04 -5.96 -6.16
CA VAL A 26 5.14 -7.01 -6.64
C VAL A 26 3.92 -6.41 -7.34
N VAL A 27 3.27 -5.41 -6.72
CA VAL A 27 2.14 -4.70 -7.33
C VAL A 27 2.59 -3.94 -8.57
N SER A 28 3.77 -3.32 -8.54
CA SER A 28 4.33 -2.63 -9.70
C SER A 28 4.59 -3.59 -10.86
N ALA A 29 5.13 -4.78 -10.59
CA ALA A 29 5.32 -5.83 -11.60
C ALA A 29 3.98 -6.29 -12.18
N ALA A 30 2.93 -6.37 -11.36
CA ALA A 30 1.59 -6.70 -11.82
C ALA A 30 1.02 -5.64 -12.77
N ILE A 31 1.20 -4.35 -12.46
CA ILE A 31 0.84 -3.27 -13.40
C ILE A 31 1.63 -3.38 -14.69
N MET A 32 2.94 -3.62 -14.63
CA MET A 32 3.76 -3.76 -15.83
C MET A 32 3.36 -4.97 -16.68
N LYS A 33 2.93 -6.05 -16.04
CA LYS A 33 2.36 -7.19 -16.77
C LYS A 33 1.07 -6.81 -17.50
N LEU A 34 0.17 -6.06 -16.86
CA LEU A 34 -1.06 -5.58 -17.52
C LEU A 34 -0.76 -4.60 -18.67
N VAL A 35 0.32 -3.84 -18.57
CA VAL A 35 0.80 -2.99 -19.66
C VAL A 35 1.34 -3.85 -20.81
N GLU A 36 2.12 -4.89 -20.52
CA GLU A 36 2.64 -5.83 -21.53
C GLU A 36 1.50 -6.58 -22.24
N ASP A 37 0.48 -6.99 -21.51
CA ASP A 37 -0.72 -7.68 -22.02
C ASP A 37 -1.64 -6.72 -22.83
N GLY A 38 -1.41 -5.41 -22.78
CA GLY A 38 -2.22 -4.40 -23.48
C GLY A 38 -3.50 -3.98 -22.74
N ASP A 39 -3.71 -4.44 -21.53
CA ASP A 39 -4.87 -4.09 -20.69
C ASP A 39 -4.79 -2.65 -20.17
N LEU A 40 -3.57 -2.14 -19.98
CA LEU A 40 -3.27 -0.80 -19.44
C LEU A 40 -2.19 -0.08 -20.26
N LYS A 41 -2.14 1.25 -20.09
CA LYS A 41 -0.99 2.08 -20.49
C LYS A 41 -0.51 2.86 -19.27
N LEU A 42 0.80 3.07 -19.13
CA LEU A 42 1.34 3.87 -18.04
C LEU A 42 0.80 5.31 -18.05
N ASP A 43 0.47 5.83 -19.23
CA ASP A 43 -0.07 7.17 -19.40
C ASP A 43 -1.61 7.21 -19.35
N ASP A 44 -2.29 6.10 -19.04
CA ASP A 44 -3.71 6.13 -18.72
C ASP A 44 -3.92 6.99 -17.48
N GLU A 45 -4.89 7.89 -17.55
CA GLU A 45 -5.31 8.73 -16.42
C GLU A 45 -6.03 7.89 -15.37
N LEU A 46 -5.77 8.18 -14.09
CA LEU A 46 -6.46 7.53 -12.98
C LEU A 46 -7.97 7.72 -13.06
N SER A 47 -8.42 8.89 -13.51
CA SER A 47 -9.83 9.23 -13.71
C SER A 47 -10.56 8.31 -14.69
N LYS A 48 -9.86 7.64 -15.59
CA LYS A 48 -10.43 6.59 -16.46
C LYS A 48 -11.01 5.42 -15.66
N PHE A 49 -10.42 5.11 -14.52
CA PHE A 49 -10.81 4.01 -13.63
C PHE A 49 -11.64 4.51 -12.45
N TYR A 50 -11.29 5.66 -11.93
CA TYR A 50 -11.88 6.32 -10.78
C TYR A 50 -12.18 7.79 -11.13
N PRO A 51 -13.38 8.09 -11.67
CA PRO A 51 -13.76 9.44 -12.12
C PRO A 51 -13.64 10.51 -11.04
N GLU A 52 -13.66 10.09 -9.76
CA GLU A 52 -13.51 10.97 -8.60
C GLU A 52 -12.16 11.72 -8.57
N PHE A 53 -11.17 11.25 -9.33
CA PHE A 53 -9.84 11.89 -9.45
C PHE A 53 -9.73 12.86 -10.66
N SER A 54 -10.85 13.23 -11.32
CA SER A 54 -10.79 14.14 -12.47
C SER A 54 -10.38 15.56 -12.09
N ASP A 55 -10.88 16.05 -10.93
CA ASP A 55 -10.80 17.45 -10.55
C ASP A 55 -10.05 17.62 -9.21
N MET A 56 -8.81 17.12 -9.16
CA MET A 56 -8.01 17.15 -7.96
C MET A 56 -7.51 18.56 -7.63
N LEU A 57 -7.56 18.89 -6.35
CA LEU A 57 -6.94 20.08 -5.80
C LEU A 57 -5.54 19.75 -5.27
N VAL A 58 -4.68 20.74 -5.25
CA VAL A 58 -3.32 20.71 -4.70
C VAL A 58 -3.22 21.69 -3.55
N ALA A 59 -2.72 21.23 -2.42
CA ALA A 59 -2.25 22.05 -1.30
C ALA A 59 -0.72 22.08 -1.37
N PRO A 60 -0.09 23.11 -1.93
CA PRO A 60 1.35 23.12 -2.18
C PRO A 60 2.15 22.90 -0.89
N GLY A 61 3.01 21.88 -0.88
CA GLY A 61 3.76 21.47 0.31
C GLY A 61 2.94 20.82 1.41
N GLY A 62 1.68 20.49 1.15
CA GLY A 62 0.78 19.85 2.11
C GLY A 62 0.20 20.78 3.17
N SER A 63 0.31 22.10 3.02
CA SER A 63 -0.18 23.11 3.96
C SER A 63 -1.43 23.82 3.44
N TYR A 64 -2.40 24.04 4.33
CA TYR A 64 -3.59 24.85 4.04
C TYR A 64 -3.39 26.36 4.29
N ASP A 65 -2.21 26.78 4.74
CA ASP A 65 -1.83 28.19 4.76
C ASP A 65 -1.71 28.78 3.35
N ASN A 66 -1.50 27.91 2.37
CA ASN A 66 -1.46 28.26 0.94
C ASN A 66 -2.85 28.11 0.31
N THR A 67 -3.10 28.89 -0.72
CA THR A 67 -4.32 28.74 -1.54
C THR A 67 -4.29 27.38 -2.25
N LEU A 68 -5.41 26.65 -2.17
CA LEU A 68 -5.59 25.44 -2.94
C LEU A 68 -5.61 25.78 -4.45
N GLU A 69 -4.93 24.98 -5.23
CA GLU A 69 -4.82 25.14 -6.69
C GLU A 69 -5.45 23.93 -7.40
N GLU A 70 -5.99 24.13 -8.58
CA GLU A 70 -6.36 23.01 -9.45
C GLU A 70 -5.10 22.27 -9.92
N ALA A 71 -5.17 20.93 -9.98
CA ALA A 71 -4.05 20.14 -10.49
C ALA A 71 -3.77 20.50 -11.97
N LYS A 72 -2.53 20.84 -12.30
CA LYS A 72 -2.12 21.24 -13.66
C LYS A 72 -2.25 20.12 -14.70
N THR A 73 -2.15 18.88 -14.24
CA THR A 73 -2.24 17.68 -15.07
C THR A 73 -2.99 16.60 -14.30
N PRO A 74 -3.68 15.68 -14.99
CA PRO A 74 -4.29 14.54 -14.32
C PRO A 74 -3.24 13.59 -13.75
N ILE A 75 -3.63 12.82 -12.72
CA ILE A 75 -2.82 11.72 -12.21
C ILE A 75 -2.84 10.59 -13.25
N THR A 76 -1.68 10.07 -13.61
CA THR A 76 -1.54 8.89 -14.47
C THR A 76 -1.03 7.68 -13.67
N LEU A 77 -1.15 6.47 -14.24
CA LEU A 77 -0.56 5.28 -13.64
C LEU A 77 0.97 5.39 -13.52
N ARG A 78 1.62 6.10 -14.45
CA ARG A 78 3.05 6.45 -14.39
C ARG A 78 3.36 7.27 -13.14
N HIS A 79 2.56 8.27 -12.83
CA HIS A 79 2.75 9.10 -11.63
C HIS A 79 2.62 8.27 -10.34
N LEU A 80 1.68 7.33 -10.30
CA LEU A 80 1.47 6.45 -9.14
C LEU A 80 2.66 5.52 -8.92
N ILE A 81 3.12 4.82 -9.96
CA ILE A 81 4.21 3.83 -9.87
C ILE A 81 5.56 4.46 -9.55
N SER A 82 5.76 5.73 -9.96
CA SER A 82 7.00 6.48 -9.70
C SER A 82 6.96 7.36 -8.45
N HIS A 83 5.86 7.34 -7.68
CA HIS A 83 5.67 8.21 -6.53
C HIS A 83 5.74 9.71 -6.86
N THR A 84 5.20 10.10 -8.00
CA THR A 84 5.14 11.51 -8.44
C THR A 84 3.71 12.01 -8.63
N SER A 85 2.73 11.31 -8.06
CA SER A 85 1.31 11.65 -8.22
C SER A 85 0.83 12.85 -7.39
N GLY A 86 1.62 13.31 -6.43
CA GLY A 86 1.19 14.30 -5.44
C GLY A 86 0.43 13.70 -4.24
N LEU A 87 0.14 12.42 -4.24
CA LEU A 87 -0.34 11.71 -3.06
C LEU A 87 0.76 11.63 -1.99
N THR A 88 0.39 11.40 -0.74
CA THR A 88 1.31 11.29 0.39
C THR A 88 0.98 10.08 1.27
N TYR A 89 1.61 10.01 2.41
CA TYR A 89 1.22 9.22 3.59
C TYR A 89 0.80 10.15 4.72
N GLY A 90 0.25 9.60 5.79
CA GLY A 90 0.07 10.28 7.06
C GLY A 90 1.41 10.60 7.75
N THR A 91 1.34 11.34 8.85
CA THR A 91 2.51 11.86 9.60
C THR A 91 3.36 10.76 10.23
N GLY A 92 2.80 9.60 10.49
CA GLY A 92 3.52 8.46 11.08
C GLY A 92 4.46 7.73 10.11
N VAL A 93 4.47 8.06 8.81
CA VAL A 93 5.38 7.48 7.81
C VAL A 93 6.31 8.56 7.26
N THR A 94 5.86 9.30 6.25
CA THR A 94 6.68 10.32 5.58
C THR A 94 5.94 11.62 5.36
N GLY A 95 4.63 11.64 5.59
CA GLY A 95 3.79 12.80 5.36
C GLY A 95 4.08 13.92 6.35
N VAL A 96 3.99 15.16 5.87
CA VAL A 96 4.09 16.38 6.67
C VAL A 96 2.96 17.34 6.32
N GLY A 97 2.67 18.27 7.24
CA GLY A 97 1.67 19.31 7.00
C GLY A 97 0.22 18.86 7.26
N ASP A 98 -0.71 19.67 6.79
CA ASP A 98 -2.15 19.52 7.07
C ASP A 98 -2.75 18.33 6.34
N VAL A 99 -2.36 18.15 5.08
CA VAL A 99 -2.83 17.01 4.26
C VAL A 99 -2.44 15.69 4.91
N ALA A 100 -1.20 15.55 5.39
CA ALA A 100 -0.76 14.34 6.07
C ALA A 100 -1.54 14.08 7.36
N ARG A 101 -1.88 15.14 8.13
CA ARG A 101 -2.76 15.01 9.31
C ARG A 101 -4.15 14.52 8.93
N GLN A 102 -4.71 14.98 7.81
CA GLN A 102 -5.99 14.46 7.32
C GLN A 102 -5.91 12.99 6.92
N TYR A 103 -4.81 12.56 6.31
CA TYR A 103 -4.60 11.14 6.03
C TYR A 103 -4.67 10.31 7.33
N ASP A 104 -4.09 10.80 8.43
CA ASP A 104 -4.18 10.14 9.74
C ASP A 104 -5.62 10.13 10.28
N GLU A 105 -6.31 11.26 10.25
CA GLU A 105 -7.69 11.41 10.70
C GLU A 105 -8.67 10.50 9.97
N PHE A 106 -8.48 10.33 8.67
CA PHE A 106 -9.28 9.42 7.84
C PHE A 106 -8.80 7.97 7.88
N GLY A 107 -7.76 7.67 8.65
CA GLY A 107 -7.21 6.32 8.79
C GLY A 107 -6.56 5.81 7.50
N MET A 108 -6.03 6.72 6.67
CA MET A 108 -5.39 6.37 5.40
C MET A 108 -3.98 5.79 5.59
N MET A 109 -3.43 5.87 6.78
CA MET A 109 -2.06 5.48 7.04
C MET A 109 -1.90 4.01 7.41
N PHE A 110 -2.91 3.41 8.01
CA PHE A 110 -2.79 2.05 8.54
C PHE A 110 -3.87 1.14 8.04
N CYS A 111 -3.44 0.25 7.25
CA CYS A 111 -4.02 -1.04 7.01
C CYS A 111 -4.18 -1.90 8.28
N TYR A 112 -3.87 -1.38 9.45
CA TYR A 112 -3.72 -2.14 10.70
C TYR A 112 -4.83 -1.93 11.72
N GLY A 113 -5.80 -1.06 11.45
CA GLY A 113 -6.87 -0.78 12.42
C GLY A 113 -7.92 -1.89 12.48
N PRO A 114 -8.53 -2.14 13.65
CA PRO A 114 -9.76 -2.92 13.73
C PRO A 114 -10.82 -2.19 12.89
N GLY A 115 -11.35 -2.86 11.88
CA GLY A 115 -12.30 -2.27 10.93
C GLY A 115 -11.67 -1.61 9.71
N GLY A 116 -10.42 -1.98 9.35
CA GLY A 116 -9.73 -1.46 8.17
C GLY A 116 -10.60 -1.42 6.92
N LYS A 117 -10.45 -0.35 6.16
CA LYS A 117 -11.20 -0.10 4.91
C LYS A 117 -10.76 -1.07 3.82
N THR A 118 -11.65 -1.33 2.89
CA THR A 118 -11.31 -1.98 1.62
C THR A 118 -10.51 -1.02 0.74
N LEU A 119 -9.85 -1.53 -0.31
CA LEU A 119 -9.19 -0.67 -1.31
C LEU A 119 -10.16 0.36 -1.89
N GLN A 120 -11.39 -0.05 -2.20
CA GLN A 120 -12.41 0.85 -2.75
C GLN A 120 -12.74 2.00 -1.77
N GLU A 121 -12.98 1.68 -0.49
CA GLU A 121 -13.25 2.70 0.53
C GLU A 121 -12.08 3.67 0.73
N HIS A 122 -10.83 3.19 0.56
CA HIS A 122 -9.65 4.05 0.57
C HIS A 122 -9.63 5.02 -0.62
N ILE A 123 -9.94 4.53 -1.82
CA ILE A 123 -10.00 5.34 -3.03
C ILE A 123 -11.02 6.46 -2.88
N GLU A 124 -12.21 6.15 -2.36
CA GLU A 124 -13.27 7.14 -2.14
C GLU A 124 -12.86 8.26 -1.18
N VAL A 125 -12.08 7.94 -0.15
CA VAL A 125 -11.54 8.94 0.78
C VAL A 125 -10.41 9.74 0.14
N LEU A 126 -9.44 9.06 -0.50
CA LEU A 126 -8.30 9.73 -1.14
C LEU A 126 -8.72 10.76 -2.18
N ALA A 127 -9.77 10.49 -2.94
CA ALA A 127 -10.30 11.40 -3.94
C ALA A 127 -10.86 12.72 -3.35
N GLN A 128 -11.13 12.75 -2.05
CA GLN A 128 -11.62 13.95 -1.35
C GLN A 128 -10.49 14.79 -0.75
N LEU A 129 -9.27 14.27 -0.74
CA LEU A 129 -8.12 14.93 -0.13
C LEU A 129 -7.25 15.60 -1.19
N PRO A 130 -6.71 16.79 -0.92
CA PRO A 130 -5.84 17.44 -1.89
C PRO A 130 -4.50 16.72 -2.01
N LEU A 131 -3.87 16.91 -3.15
CA LEU A 131 -2.49 16.51 -3.39
C LEU A 131 -1.53 17.48 -2.69
N ILE A 132 -0.31 17.06 -2.40
CA ILE A 132 0.72 17.94 -1.81
C ILE A 132 1.61 18.61 -2.85
N SER A 133 1.53 18.17 -4.11
CA SER A 133 2.21 18.73 -5.28
C SER A 133 1.43 18.41 -6.54
N HIS A 134 1.65 19.14 -7.61
CA HIS A 134 1.06 18.79 -8.90
C HIS A 134 1.64 17.45 -9.40
N PRO A 135 0.83 16.60 -10.05
CA PRO A 135 1.29 15.34 -10.62
C PRO A 135 2.46 15.56 -11.58
N GLY A 136 3.53 14.79 -11.39
CA GLY A 136 4.76 14.86 -12.16
C GLY A 136 5.81 15.87 -11.67
N GLU A 137 5.47 16.80 -10.78
CA GLU A 137 6.41 17.86 -10.37
C GLU A 137 7.41 17.43 -9.28
N ALA A 138 6.98 16.57 -8.36
CA ALA A 138 7.83 16.17 -7.22
C ALA A 138 7.71 14.68 -6.90
N TRP A 139 8.80 14.10 -6.43
CA TRP A 139 8.78 12.76 -5.86
C TRP A 139 8.37 12.82 -4.40
N ASN A 140 7.37 12.04 -4.04
CA ASN A 140 6.92 11.88 -2.66
C ASN A 140 6.44 10.45 -2.43
N TYR A 141 7.08 9.74 -1.52
CA TYR A 141 6.70 8.40 -1.15
C TYR A 141 5.27 8.39 -0.61
N SER A 142 4.40 7.55 -1.18
CA SER A 142 2.96 7.70 -1.01
C SER A 142 2.19 6.38 -1.10
N VAL A 143 0.89 6.46 -0.85
CA VAL A 143 -0.10 5.39 -1.08
C VAL A 143 -0.38 5.12 -2.58
N GLY A 144 0.42 5.66 -3.49
CA GLY A 144 0.19 5.50 -4.93
C GLY A 144 0.13 4.05 -5.40
N ILE A 145 0.94 3.17 -4.79
CA ILE A 145 0.92 1.74 -5.14
C ILE A 145 -0.35 1.04 -4.64
N ASP A 146 -0.94 1.55 -3.58
CA ASP A 146 -2.22 1.09 -3.06
C ASP A 146 -3.33 1.40 -4.06
N VAL A 147 -3.29 2.62 -4.63
CA VAL A 147 -4.19 3.02 -5.71
C VAL A 147 -4.02 2.13 -6.94
N LEU A 148 -2.78 1.77 -7.30
CA LEU A 148 -2.52 0.81 -8.38
C LEU A 148 -3.11 -0.58 -8.08
N GLY A 149 -3.08 -1.02 -6.82
CA GLY A 149 -3.76 -2.25 -6.39
C GLY A 149 -5.26 -2.21 -6.68
N ALA A 150 -5.91 -1.08 -6.38
CA ALA A 150 -7.32 -0.87 -6.68
C ALA A 150 -7.60 -0.82 -8.19
N VAL A 151 -6.70 -0.25 -8.99
CA VAL A 151 -6.80 -0.27 -10.47
C VAL A 151 -6.75 -1.72 -10.98
N ILE A 152 -5.84 -2.55 -10.45
CA ILE A 152 -5.77 -3.98 -10.79
C ILE A 152 -7.11 -4.68 -10.51
N GLU A 153 -7.67 -4.48 -9.31
CA GLU A 153 -8.97 -5.07 -8.97
C GLU A 153 -10.06 -4.68 -9.96
N LYS A 154 -10.09 -3.41 -10.37
CA LYS A 154 -11.10 -2.89 -11.30
C LYS A 154 -10.93 -3.45 -12.70
N VAL A 155 -9.71 -3.49 -13.22
CA VAL A 155 -9.41 -3.97 -14.59
C VAL A 155 -9.61 -5.46 -14.71
N LYS A 156 -9.22 -6.22 -13.70
CA LYS A 156 -9.33 -7.70 -13.72
C LYS A 156 -10.67 -8.20 -13.17
N ASN A 157 -11.49 -7.31 -12.60
CA ASN A 157 -12.73 -7.67 -11.88
C ASN A 157 -12.48 -8.80 -10.86
N GLN A 158 -11.37 -8.71 -10.14
CA GLN A 158 -10.86 -9.73 -9.23
C GLN A 158 -10.14 -9.08 -8.06
N LYS A 159 -10.16 -9.70 -6.89
CA LYS A 159 -9.43 -9.19 -5.73
C LYS A 159 -7.91 -9.25 -5.96
N LEU A 160 -7.20 -8.25 -5.45
CA LEU A 160 -5.75 -8.11 -5.66
C LEU A 160 -4.97 -9.33 -5.18
N ASP A 161 -5.31 -9.88 -4.03
CA ASP A 161 -4.67 -11.06 -3.47
C ASP A 161 -4.86 -12.30 -4.37
N VAL A 162 -6.06 -12.47 -4.93
CA VAL A 162 -6.39 -13.56 -5.85
C VAL A 162 -5.62 -13.38 -7.17
N TYR A 163 -5.64 -12.16 -7.74
CA TYR A 163 -4.92 -11.87 -8.97
C TYR A 163 -3.41 -12.12 -8.82
N LEU A 164 -2.78 -11.59 -7.76
CA LEU A 164 -1.34 -11.78 -7.53
C LEU A 164 -0.98 -13.25 -7.28
N LYS A 165 -1.86 -13.98 -6.60
CA LYS A 165 -1.66 -15.41 -6.40
C LYS A 165 -1.64 -16.16 -7.73
N GLU A 166 -2.63 -15.96 -8.59
CA GLU A 166 -2.76 -16.67 -9.86
C GLU A 166 -1.72 -16.24 -10.90
N ALA A 167 -1.45 -14.92 -10.99
CA ALA A 167 -0.56 -14.37 -12.01
C ALA A 167 0.93 -14.47 -11.66
N PHE A 168 1.28 -14.52 -10.36
CA PHE A 168 2.67 -14.46 -9.90
C PHE A 168 3.03 -15.60 -8.93
N PHE A 169 2.32 -15.71 -7.78
CA PHE A 169 2.80 -16.57 -6.71
C PHE A 169 2.77 -18.05 -7.09
N GLU A 170 1.70 -18.52 -7.70
CA GLU A 170 1.59 -19.92 -8.12
C GLU A 170 2.57 -20.25 -9.27
N PRO A 171 2.61 -19.50 -10.39
CA PRO A 171 3.54 -19.78 -11.48
C PRO A 171 5.01 -19.73 -11.07
N LEU A 172 5.36 -18.82 -10.15
CA LEU A 172 6.72 -18.65 -9.65
C LEU A 172 7.04 -19.56 -8.44
N LYS A 173 6.08 -20.41 -8.03
CA LYS A 173 6.21 -21.32 -6.88
C LYS A 173 6.49 -20.58 -5.56
N MET A 174 5.98 -19.37 -5.40
CA MET A 174 6.07 -18.57 -4.19
C MET A 174 4.99 -18.98 -3.18
N ASN A 175 5.02 -20.23 -2.74
CA ASN A 175 3.94 -20.91 -1.99
C ASN A 175 3.69 -20.35 -0.58
N ASN A 176 4.58 -19.48 -0.08
CA ASN A 176 4.47 -18.82 1.22
C ASN A 176 4.28 -17.31 1.10
N SER A 177 3.94 -16.82 -0.10
CA SER A 177 3.64 -15.40 -0.35
C SER A 177 2.12 -15.18 -0.41
N GLY A 178 1.65 -14.09 0.17
CA GLY A 178 0.22 -13.75 0.20
C GLY A 178 -0.07 -12.59 1.14
N PHE A 179 -1.35 -12.22 1.24
CA PHE A 179 -1.82 -11.10 2.06
C PHE A 179 -2.29 -11.52 3.45
N PHE A 180 -2.27 -12.77 3.76
CA PHE A 180 -2.57 -13.31 5.10
C PHE A 180 -1.82 -14.62 5.32
N ILE A 181 -1.57 -14.95 6.57
CA ILE A 181 -0.94 -16.22 6.93
C ILE A 181 -2.04 -17.19 7.39
N PRO A 182 -2.23 -18.31 6.67
CA PRO A 182 -3.16 -19.35 7.10
C PRO A 182 -2.81 -19.85 8.51
N PRO A 183 -3.81 -20.24 9.34
CA PRO A 183 -3.58 -20.67 10.71
C PRO A 183 -2.51 -21.77 10.85
N GLU A 184 -2.49 -22.70 9.91
CA GLU A 184 -1.54 -23.83 9.88
C GLU A 184 -0.09 -23.42 9.58
N LYS A 185 0.13 -22.22 9.03
CA LYS A 185 1.47 -21.68 8.72
C LYS A 185 1.99 -20.67 9.75
N ARG A 186 1.21 -20.33 10.76
CA ARG A 186 1.61 -19.33 11.78
C ARG A 186 2.85 -19.71 12.56
N ASN A 187 3.09 -21.01 12.73
CA ASN A 187 4.25 -21.53 13.45
C ASN A 187 5.57 -21.29 12.73
N ILE A 188 5.56 -21.08 11.41
CA ILE A 188 6.75 -20.78 10.61
C ILE A 188 6.90 -19.28 10.30
N ALA A 189 6.01 -18.43 10.79
CA ALA A 189 6.10 -16.99 10.64
C ALA A 189 7.05 -16.38 11.66
N SER A 190 7.86 -15.42 11.20
CA SER A 190 8.70 -14.64 12.10
C SER A 190 7.87 -13.65 12.91
N ARG A 191 8.33 -13.37 14.15
CA ARG A 191 7.79 -12.28 14.96
C ARG A 191 8.36 -10.95 14.50
N ILE A 192 7.60 -9.89 14.74
CA ILE A 192 8.04 -8.52 14.53
C ILE A 192 8.51 -7.98 15.86
N TYR A 193 9.63 -7.29 15.82
CA TYR A 193 10.24 -6.65 16.98
C TYR A 193 10.56 -5.20 16.65
N THR A 194 10.30 -4.32 17.60
CA THR A 194 10.78 -2.95 17.56
C THR A 194 11.94 -2.76 18.52
N SER A 195 12.89 -1.91 18.15
CA SER A 195 13.93 -1.44 19.03
C SER A 195 13.82 0.07 19.13
N LEU A 196 13.54 0.56 20.33
CA LEU A 196 13.57 2.01 20.63
C LEU A 196 14.98 2.53 20.77
N ASP A 197 15.89 1.66 21.18
CA ASP A 197 17.34 1.85 21.17
C ASP A 197 18.04 0.49 21.02
N ALA A 198 19.35 0.50 20.79
CA ALA A 198 20.13 -0.74 20.59
C ALA A 198 20.16 -1.67 21.82
N SER A 199 19.71 -1.21 22.96
CA SER A 199 19.72 -1.96 24.23
C SER A 199 18.37 -2.58 24.58
N GLN A 200 17.28 -2.15 23.95
CA GLN A 200 15.92 -2.60 24.26
C GLN A 200 15.21 -3.06 23.00
N ILE A 201 14.98 -4.36 22.91
CA ILE A 201 14.18 -4.97 21.85
C ILE A 201 12.87 -5.42 22.47
N THR A 202 11.77 -4.85 22.01
CA THR A 202 10.42 -5.24 22.43
C THR A 202 9.70 -5.98 21.32
N GLN A 203 9.00 -7.06 21.66
CA GLN A 203 8.12 -7.72 20.71
C GLN A 203 6.90 -6.80 20.47
N GLU A 204 6.56 -6.58 19.22
CA GLU A 204 5.29 -5.96 18.88
C GLU A 204 4.15 -6.87 19.36
N GLU A 205 3.34 -6.40 20.30
CA GLU A 205 2.16 -7.14 20.77
C GLU A 205 1.21 -7.47 19.63
N SER A 206 1.14 -6.59 18.63
CA SER A 206 0.42 -6.81 17.40
C SER A 206 0.97 -7.96 16.54
N SER A 207 2.21 -8.43 16.78
CA SER A 207 2.77 -9.52 15.99
C SER A 207 2.08 -10.88 16.23
N ASP A 208 1.41 -11.07 17.36
CA ASP A 208 0.45 -12.16 17.57
C ASP A 208 -0.93 -11.84 17.02
N GLY A 209 -1.23 -10.57 16.91
CA GLY A 209 -2.49 -9.98 16.49
C GLY A 209 -2.39 -9.13 15.25
N ILE A 210 -1.23 -9.08 14.55
CA ILE A 210 -1.26 -8.56 13.19
C ILE A 210 -2.34 -9.36 12.52
N ASN A 211 -3.38 -8.66 12.31
CA ASN A 211 -4.69 -9.15 12.01
C ASN A 211 -4.66 -10.23 10.93
N TRP A 212 -4.16 -11.40 11.29
CA TRP A 212 -4.36 -12.63 10.52
C TRP A 212 -5.85 -12.86 10.22
N LYS A 213 -6.70 -12.03 10.82
CA LYS A 213 -8.16 -12.00 10.65
C LYS A 213 -8.66 -11.15 9.49
N ILE A 214 -7.78 -10.38 8.84
CA ILE A 214 -8.22 -9.58 7.71
C ILE A 214 -8.23 -10.49 6.49
N GLY A 215 -9.42 -10.81 6.05
CA GLY A 215 -9.64 -11.65 4.89
C GLY A 215 -9.26 -10.98 3.57
N PRO A 216 -9.35 -11.73 2.45
CA PRO A 216 -9.08 -11.21 1.11
C PRO A 216 -9.81 -9.90 0.84
N GLY A 217 -9.11 -8.95 0.24
CA GLY A 217 -9.68 -7.65 -0.15
C GLY A 217 -9.49 -6.53 0.85
N ARG A 218 -8.74 -6.74 1.92
CA ARG A 218 -8.23 -5.68 2.78
C ARG A 218 -6.76 -5.45 2.50
N PHE A 219 -6.36 -4.20 2.65
CA PHE A 219 -5.05 -3.72 2.33
C PHE A 219 -4.00 -4.16 3.34
N TYR A 220 -2.83 -4.58 2.87
CA TYR A 220 -1.63 -4.74 3.68
C TYR A 220 -0.45 -4.13 2.96
N GLN A 221 0.19 -3.21 3.63
CA GLN A 221 1.55 -2.85 3.29
C GLN A 221 2.53 -3.75 4.02
#